data_d14e7ff452b51ee385e814ecc1540973
#
_entry.id   d14e7ff452b51ee385e814ecc1540973
#
_cell.length_a   1.000
_cell.length_b   1.000
_cell.length_c   1.000
_cell.angle_alpha   90.00
_cell.angle_beta   90.00
_cell.angle_gamma   90.00
#
_symmetry.space_group_name_H-M   'P 1'
#
loop_
_entity.id
_entity.type
_entity.pdbx_description
1 polymer ?
#
loop_
_entity_poly.entity_id
_entity_poly.type
_entity_poly.pdbx_seq_one_letter_code
_entity_poly.pdbx_strand_id
1 'polypeptide(L)'
;MNRYNKIPIRILQTVLILLCTQTLFAQRVVHYELYVKDTLVNYAGKQKRAIAVNGQIPMPTLTFTEGDTAEIVVHNQLKESTSLHWHGVFLPNKEDGVPWLTQKPIAPGTTYTYRFPIIQHGTHWYHSHSGLQEQIGMYGSFIMKKRSDDKTFRKGIDDLPTVPIILSEWTNLNPDNINRMLHNAN
;
A
#
# COMPACT_ATOMS: atom_id res chain seq x y z
N MET A 1 -61.80 -20.26 11.37
CA MET A 1 -60.96 -20.54 12.57
C MET A 1 -59.49 -20.41 12.20
N ASN A 2 -58.85 -19.24 12.45
CA ASN A 2 -57.45 -19.03 12.18
C ASN A 2 -56.61 -19.54 13.35
N ARG A 3 -55.93 -20.67 13.18
CA ARG A 3 -54.91 -21.14 14.12
C ARG A 3 -53.59 -20.46 13.76
N TYR A 4 -53.33 -19.34 14.38
CA TYR A 4 -51.97 -18.79 14.38
C TYR A 4 -51.09 -19.68 15.28
N ASN A 5 -50.19 -20.46 14.69
CA ASN A 5 -49.16 -21.20 15.43
C ASN A 5 -48.24 -20.15 16.12
N LYS A 6 -48.46 -19.96 17.41
CA LYS A 6 -47.56 -19.11 18.22
C LYS A 6 -46.20 -19.80 18.33
N ILE A 7 -45.18 -19.23 17.70
CA ILE A 7 -43.80 -19.70 17.87
C ILE A 7 -43.48 -19.56 19.36
N PRO A 8 -43.07 -20.64 20.05
CA PRO A 8 -42.76 -20.57 21.47
C PRO A 8 -41.59 -19.59 21.71
N ILE A 9 -41.75 -18.73 22.70
CA ILE A 9 -40.78 -17.69 23.06
C ILE A 9 -39.34 -18.23 23.19
N ARG A 10 -39.16 -19.47 23.64
CA ARG A 10 -37.86 -20.14 23.73
C ARG A 10 -37.19 -20.34 22.38
N ILE A 11 -37.93 -20.64 21.31
CA ILE A 11 -37.40 -20.78 19.96
C ILE A 11 -36.95 -19.40 19.45
N LEU A 12 -37.72 -18.34 19.70
CA LEU A 12 -37.37 -16.97 19.33
C LEU A 12 -36.12 -16.50 20.06
N GLN A 13 -35.98 -16.82 21.35
CA GLN A 13 -34.77 -16.49 22.14
C GLN A 13 -33.55 -17.27 21.65
N THR A 14 -33.68 -18.54 21.30
CA THR A 14 -32.58 -19.37 20.77
C THR A 14 -32.11 -18.84 19.41
N VAL A 15 -33.03 -18.45 18.53
CA VAL A 15 -32.72 -17.85 17.22
C VAL A 15 -32.05 -16.48 17.40
N LEU A 16 -32.48 -15.66 18.35
CA LEU A 16 -31.87 -14.37 18.65
C LEU A 16 -30.44 -14.53 19.19
N ILE A 17 -30.19 -15.51 20.06
CA ILE A 17 -28.85 -15.84 20.55
C ILE A 17 -27.96 -16.36 19.44
N LEU A 18 -28.45 -17.21 18.54
CA LEU A 18 -27.71 -17.71 17.38
C LEU A 18 -27.35 -16.58 16.37
N LEU A 19 -28.23 -15.59 16.22
CA LEU A 19 -27.95 -14.41 15.39
C LEU A 19 -26.92 -13.47 16.01
N CYS A 20 -26.80 -13.41 17.34
CA CYS A 20 -25.81 -12.62 18.05
C CYS A 20 -24.40 -13.25 18.08
N THR A 21 -24.25 -14.54 17.75
CA THR A 21 -22.95 -15.23 17.74
C THR A 21 -22.22 -15.11 16.40
N GLN A 22 -22.73 -14.37 15.43
CA GLN A 22 -21.93 -13.97 14.28
C GLN A 22 -20.86 -13.00 14.80
N THR A 23 -19.66 -13.51 15.04
CA THR A 23 -18.49 -12.68 15.27
C THR A 23 -18.33 -11.79 14.03
N LEU A 24 -18.77 -10.55 14.15
CA LEU A 24 -18.38 -9.48 13.24
C LEU A 24 -16.86 -9.39 13.34
N PHE A 25 -16.15 -10.07 12.47
CA PHE A 25 -14.74 -9.74 12.24
C PHE A 25 -14.72 -8.30 11.72
N ALA A 26 -14.60 -7.36 12.66
CA ALA A 26 -14.38 -5.97 12.27
C ALA A 26 -13.12 -5.95 11.39
N GLN A 27 -13.28 -5.58 10.14
CA GLN A 27 -12.18 -5.43 9.22
C GLN A 27 -11.19 -4.43 9.81
N ARG A 28 -9.98 -4.89 10.14
CA ARG A 28 -8.96 -4.06 10.77
C ARG A 28 -8.49 -3.00 9.75
N VAL A 29 -8.55 -1.74 10.12
CA VAL A 29 -7.95 -0.65 9.34
C VAL A 29 -6.50 -0.50 9.82
N VAL A 30 -5.56 -0.63 8.89
CA VAL A 30 -4.13 -0.38 9.14
C VAL A 30 -3.77 0.94 8.50
N HIS A 31 -3.36 1.88 9.34
CA HIS A 31 -3.10 3.26 8.97
C HIS A 31 -1.60 3.54 8.86
N TYR A 32 -1.20 4.26 7.80
CA TYR A 32 0.14 4.78 7.59
C TYR A 32 0.10 6.26 7.20
N GLU A 33 1.05 7.04 7.75
CA GLU A 33 1.32 8.43 7.37
C GLU A 33 2.66 8.47 6.62
N LEU A 34 2.64 8.96 5.39
CA LEU A 34 3.80 9.03 4.50
C LEU A 34 4.10 10.49 4.14
N TYR A 35 5.21 11.01 4.63
CA TYR A 35 5.68 12.36 4.35
C TYR A 35 6.75 12.32 3.27
N VAL A 36 6.40 12.76 2.06
CA VAL A 36 7.26 12.76 0.87
C VAL A 36 8.03 14.07 0.82
N LYS A 37 9.36 14.00 0.87
CA LYS A 37 10.22 15.19 0.99
C LYS A 37 11.54 15.04 0.21
N ASP A 38 12.02 16.16 -0.34
CA ASP A 38 13.38 16.25 -0.90
C ASP A 38 14.44 15.99 0.18
N THR A 39 15.49 15.29 -0.22
CA THR A 39 16.68 15.07 0.59
C THR A 39 17.95 15.09 -0.27
N LEU A 40 19.10 15.10 0.37
CA LEU A 40 20.39 14.93 -0.28
C LEU A 40 21.03 13.62 0.18
N VAL A 41 21.51 12.84 -0.75
CA VAL A 41 22.23 11.58 -0.49
C VAL A 41 23.58 11.56 -1.21
N ASN A 42 24.48 10.71 -0.71
CA ASN A 42 25.78 10.46 -1.33
C ASN A 42 26.08 8.96 -1.36
N TYR A 43 25.44 8.24 -2.27
CA TYR A 43 25.65 6.80 -2.44
C TYR A 43 26.78 6.45 -3.41
N ALA A 44 27.16 7.38 -4.30
CA ALA A 44 28.14 7.16 -5.36
C ALA A 44 29.21 8.26 -5.41
N GLY A 45 29.64 8.79 -4.24
CA GLY A 45 30.74 9.75 -4.11
C GLY A 45 30.39 11.21 -4.43
N LYS A 46 29.12 11.51 -4.78
CA LYS A 46 28.64 12.89 -5.00
C LYS A 46 27.31 13.11 -4.30
N GLN A 47 27.15 14.28 -3.70
CA GLN A 47 25.84 14.70 -3.21
C GLN A 47 24.88 14.87 -4.37
N LYS A 48 23.68 14.31 -4.21
CA LYS A 48 22.62 14.35 -5.21
C LYS A 48 21.26 14.51 -4.54
N ARG A 49 20.36 15.23 -5.21
CA ARG A 49 18.96 15.27 -4.83
C ARG A 49 18.36 13.86 -4.92
N ALA A 50 17.62 13.50 -3.90
CA ALA A 50 16.79 12.31 -3.81
C ALA A 50 15.45 12.67 -3.17
N ILE A 51 14.50 11.78 -3.20
CA ILE A 51 13.23 11.91 -2.50
C ILE A 51 13.15 10.81 -1.45
N ALA A 52 12.99 11.21 -0.20
CA ALA A 52 12.79 10.32 0.92
C ALA A 52 11.32 10.35 1.38
N VAL A 53 10.83 9.23 1.89
CA VAL A 53 9.54 9.14 2.56
C VAL A 53 9.79 8.80 4.03
N ASN A 54 9.26 9.62 4.93
CA ASN A 54 9.56 9.55 6.37
C ASN A 54 11.08 9.52 6.66
N GLY A 55 11.86 10.22 5.84
CA GLY A 55 13.32 10.30 5.96
C GLY A 55 14.08 9.06 5.48
N GLN A 56 13.44 8.12 4.80
CA GLN A 56 14.02 6.83 4.38
C GLN A 56 14.07 6.68 2.87
N ILE A 57 15.11 6.02 2.37
CA ILE A 57 15.30 5.47 1.04
C ILE A 57 15.95 4.09 1.22
N PRO A 58 15.33 2.97 0.78
CA PRO A 58 13.95 2.86 0.25
C PRO A 58 12.89 3.40 1.20
N MET A 59 11.70 3.70 0.65
CA MET A 59 10.55 4.14 1.45
C MET A 59 10.19 3.11 2.54
N PRO A 60 9.47 3.49 3.61
CA PRO A 60 9.05 2.57 4.68
C PRO A 60 8.40 1.30 4.15
N THR A 61 8.70 0.16 4.76
CA THR A 61 7.97 -1.08 4.51
C THR A 61 6.54 -0.96 5.04
N LEU A 62 5.55 -1.11 4.16
CA LEU A 62 4.15 -1.19 4.55
C LEU A 62 3.76 -2.66 4.72
N THR A 63 3.15 -2.99 5.88
CA THR A 63 2.78 -4.37 6.19
C THR A 63 1.32 -4.47 6.57
N PHE A 64 0.60 -5.35 5.89
CA PHE A 64 -0.81 -5.65 6.11
C PHE A 64 -1.01 -7.14 6.28
N THR A 65 -2.21 -7.54 6.66
CA THR A 65 -2.67 -8.92 6.60
C THR A 65 -3.87 -8.99 5.64
N GLU A 66 -3.97 -10.04 4.87
CA GLU A 66 -5.14 -10.30 4.03
C GLU A 66 -6.44 -10.16 4.85
N GLY A 67 -7.40 -9.40 4.35
CA GLY A 67 -8.62 -9.02 5.07
C GLY A 67 -8.54 -7.67 5.79
N ASP A 68 -7.37 -7.04 5.94
CA ASP A 68 -7.25 -5.67 6.42
C ASP A 68 -7.82 -4.65 5.40
N THR A 69 -8.10 -3.46 5.86
CA THR A 69 -8.21 -2.27 5.01
C THR A 69 -6.94 -1.45 5.14
N ALA A 70 -6.25 -1.21 4.04
CA ALA A 70 -5.17 -0.23 3.97
C ALA A 70 -5.76 1.18 4.00
N GLU A 71 -5.22 2.05 4.85
CA GLU A 71 -5.46 3.48 4.84
C GLU A 71 -4.11 4.18 4.88
N ILE A 72 -3.72 4.78 3.75
CA ILE A 72 -2.38 5.35 3.56
C ILE A 72 -2.54 6.82 3.21
N VAL A 73 -2.14 7.68 4.13
CA VAL A 73 -2.18 9.13 3.98
C VAL A 73 -0.84 9.61 3.47
N VAL A 74 -0.82 10.26 2.31
CA VAL A 74 0.39 10.76 1.66
C VAL A 74 0.41 12.28 1.70
N HIS A 75 1.39 12.84 2.41
CA HIS A 75 1.64 14.27 2.50
C HIS A 75 2.73 14.66 1.51
N ASN A 76 2.37 15.35 0.44
CA ASN A 76 3.33 15.82 -0.54
C ASN A 76 4.01 17.12 -0.08
N GLN A 77 5.21 17.02 0.44
CA GLN A 77 6.05 18.16 0.83
C GLN A 77 7.08 18.57 -0.25
N LEU A 78 6.95 18.00 -1.46
CA LEU A 78 7.76 18.40 -2.62
C LEU A 78 7.26 19.72 -3.21
N LYS A 79 8.06 20.31 -4.09
CA LYS A 79 7.66 21.44 -4.94
C LYS A 79 7.01 21.02 -6.26
N GLU A 80 6.85 19.73 -6.47
CA GLU A 80 6.28 19.10 -7.66
C GLU A 80 5.18 18.10 -7.25
N SER A 81 4.32 17.75 -8.18
CA SER A 81 3.29 16.75 -7.94
C SER A 81 3.90 15.35 -7.80
N THR A 82 3.22 14.50 -7.04
CA THR A 82 3.60 13.09 -6.84
C THR A 82 2.38 12.17 -6.89
N SER A 83 2.61 10.88 -6.84
CA SER A 83 1.60 9.84 -6.64
C SER A 83 2.30 8.58 -6.13
N LEU A 84 1.54 7.62 -5.58
CA LEU A 84 2.06 6.30 -5.24
C LEU A 84 1.20 5.23 -5.93
N HIS A 85 1.87 4.30 -6.60
CA HIS A 85 1.28 3.13 -7.21
C HIS A 85 1.66 1.87 -6.43
N TRP A 86 0.72 0.95 -6.33
CA TRP A 86 0.82 -0.29 -5.56
C TRP A 86 1.04 -1.45 -6.54
N HIS A 87 2.29 -1.70 -6.86
CA HIS A 87 2.67 -2.58 -7.96
C HIS A 87 2.26 -4.04 -7.73
N GLY A 88 1.40 -4.56 -8.62
CA GLY A 88 0.91 -5.94 -8.55
C GLY A 88 -0.17 -6.19 -7.48
N VAL A 89 -0.75 -5.13 -6.90
CA VAL A 89 -1.82 -5.24 -5.91
C VAL A 89 -3.19 -5.17 -6.59
N PHE A 90 -4.09 -6.09 -6.24
CA PHE A 90 -5.49 -6.06 -6.69
C PHE A 90 -6.29 -5.08 -5.83
N LEU A 91 -6.74 -3.98 -6.43
CA LEU A 91 -7.42 -2.91 -5.72
C LEU A 91 -8.41 -2.18 -6.65
N PRO A 92 -9.33 -1.37 -6.11
CA PRO A 92 -10.21 -0.53 -6.93
C PRO A 92 -9.41 0.46 -7.79
N ASN A 93 -9.75 0.59 -9.06
CA ASN A 93 -9.04 1.42 -10.04
C ASN A 93 -8.74 2.85 -9.56
N LYS A 94 -9.66 3.48 -8.84
CA LYS A 94 -9.48 4.85 -8.31
C LYS A 94 -8.38 4.97 -7.24
N GLU A 95 -7.91 3.85 -6.68
CA GLU A 95 -6.86 3.77 -5.66
C GLU A 95 -5.50 3.36 -6.25
N ASP A 96 -5.42 3.12 -7.56
CA ASP A 96 -4.24 2.56 -8.24
C ASP A 96 -3.04 3.53 -8.35
N GLY A 97 -3.27 4.81 -8.14
CA GLY A 97 -2.19 5.79 -8.03
C GLY A 97 -1.55 6.26 -9.32
N VAL A 98 -2.14 5.96 -10.49
CA VAL A 98 -1.60 6.39 -11.79
C VAL A 98 -2.12 7.77 -12.15
N PRO A 99 -1.25 8.81 -12.23
CA PRO A 99 -1.66 10.17 -12.50
C PRO A 99 -2.41 10.31 -13.83
N TRP A 100 -3.51 11.06 -13.82
CA TRP A 100 -4.35 11.37 -14.97
C TRP A 100 -5.12 10.19 -15.57
N LEU A 101 -4.84 8.97 -15.12
CA LEU A 101 -5.55 7.76 -15.54
C LEU A 101 -6.53 7.30 -14.46
N THR A 102 -6.06 7.09 -13.22
CA THR A 102 -6.89 6.57 -12.13
C THR A 102 -7.19 7.65 -11.08
N GLN A 103 -6.33 8.67 -11.00
CA GLN A 103 -6.50 9.80 -10.07
C GLN A 103 -5.82 11.08 -10.60
N LYS A 104 -6.12 12.23 -9.97
CA LYS A 104 -5.29 13.43 -10.12
C LYS A 104 -3.98 13.27 -9.35
N PRO A 105 -2.85 13.82 -9.86
CA PRO A 105 -1.62 13.85 -9.10
C PRO A 105 -1.83 14.59 -7.76
N ILE A 106 -1.08 14.18 -6.74
CA ILE A 106 -1.06 14.85 -5.44
C ILE A 106 -0.24 16.14 -5.60
N ALA A 107 -0.90 17.28 -5.56
CA ALA A 107 -0.26 18.58 -5.77
C ALA A 107 0.73 18.93 -4.63
N PRO A 108 1.71 19.84 -4.87
CA PRO A 108 2.60 20.34 -3.83
C PRO A 108 1.84 20.87 -2.61
N GLY A 109 2.29 20.50 -1.41
CA GLY A 109 1.69 20.94 -0.14
C GLY A 109 0.32 20.36 0.17
N THR A 110 -0.18 19.38 -0.62
CA THR A 110 -1.47 18.73 -0.39
C THR A 110 -1.33 17.32 0.13
N THR A 111 -2.43 16.78 0.63
CA THR A 111 -2.53 15.43 1.17
C THR A 111 -3.54 14.63 0.35
N TYR A 112 -3.26 13.32 0.18
CA TYR A 112 -4.17 12.37 -0.43
C TYR A 112 -4.25 11.10 0.41
N THR A 113 -5.44 10.52 0.55
CA THR A 113 -5.64 9.27 1.30
C THR A 113 -6.05 8.16 0.34
N TYR A 114 -5.21 7.15 0.25
CA TYR A 114 -5.55 5.87 -0.40
C TYR A 114 -6.25 4.97 0.61
N ARG A 115 -7.38 4.38 0.20
CA ARG A 115 -8.13 3.47 1.07
C ARG A 115 -8.70 2.29 0.27
N PHE A 116 -8.17 1.09 0.52
CA PHE A 116 -8.56 -0.10 -0.23
C PHE A 116 -8.44 -1.38 0.63
N PRO A 117 -9.25 -2.42 0.31
CA PRO A 117 -9.15 -3.71 0.99
C PRO A 117 -7.90 -4.49 0.53
N ILE A 118 -7.28 -5.20 1.45
CA ILE A 118 -6.21 -6.16 1.18
C ILE A 118 -6.85 -7.52 0.93
N ILE A 119 -6.93 -7.93 -0.35
CA ILE A 119 -7.63 -9.15 -0.79
C ILE A 119 -6.70 -10.25 -1.28
N GLN A 120 -5.39 -10.04 -1.13
CA GLN A 120 -4.34 -10.98 -1.53
C GLN A 120 -3.23 -11.00 -0.49
N HIS A 121 -2.33 -11.96 -0.60
CA HIS A 121 -1.11 -12.01 0.20
C HIS A 121 0.12 -12.15 -0.70
N GLY A 122 1.29 -11.77 -0.19
CA GLY A 122 2.56 -11.82 -0.91
C GLY A 122 3.45 -10.63 -0.59
N THR A 123 4.66 -10.66 -1.14
CA THR A 123 5.62 -9.56 -1.08
C THR A 123 5.57 -8.80 -2.40
N HIS A 124 5.20 -7.56 -2.32
CA HIS A 124 5.06 -6.62 -3.41
C HIS A 124 5.90 -5.37 -3.13
N TRP A 125 5.79 -4.37 -3.97
CA TRP A 125 6.43 -3.09 -3.78
C TRP A 125 5.49 -1.95 -4.16
N TYR A 126 5.83 -0.74 -3.77
CA TYR A 126 5.13 0.47 -4.16
C TYR A 126 6.14 1.56 -4.54
N HIS A 127 5.75 2.43 -5.45
CA HIS A 127 6.65 3.43 -5.99
C HIS A 127 5.91 4.66 -6.52
N SER A 128 6.64 5.73 -6.80
CA SER A 128 6.05 6.87 -7.49
C SER A 128 5.73 6.51 -8.95
N HIS A 129 4.59 6.99 -9.42
CA HIS A 129 4.23 6.94 -10.83
C HIS A 129 4.23 8.36 -11.46
N SER A 130 4.98 9.29 -10.87
CA SER A 130 5.10 10.68 -11.30
C SER A 130 6.50 10.97 -11.81
N GLY A 131 6.64 11.24 -13.11
CA GLY A 131 7.93 11.50 -13.74
C GLY A 131 8.95 10.40 -13.46
N LEU A 132 10.18 10.79 -13.08
CA LEU A 132 11.28 9.88 -12.74
C LEU A 132 11.59 9.88 -11.23
N GLN A 133 10.57 10.07 -10.38
CA GLN A 133 10.75 10.12 -8.92
C GLN A 133 11.13 8.76 -8.32
N GLU A 134 10.70 7.67 -8.94
CA GLU A 134 11.12 6.31 -8.58
C GLU A 134 12.64 6.18 -8.62
N GLN A 135 13.28 6.64 -9.71
CA GLN A 135 14.73 6.54 -9.94
C GLN A 135 15.57 7.37 -8.97
N ILE A 136 14.95 8.23 -8.18
CA ILE A 136 15.62 9.06 -7.17
C ILE A 136 15.16 8.79 -5.74
N GLY A 137 14.56 7.61 -5.49
CA GLY A 137 14.34 7.12 -4.13
C GLY A 137 12.90 6.73 -3.77
N MET A 138 11.91 7.03 -4.62
CA MET A 138 10.50 6.75 -4.31
C MET A 138 10.09 5.32 -4.67
N TYR A 139 10.65 4.34 -3.98
CA TYR A 139 10.28 2.92 -4.06
C TYR A 139 10.38 2.28 -2.67
N GLY A 140 9.53 1.33 -2.36
CA GLY A 140 9.47 0.65 -1.07
C GLY A 140 8.76 -0.69 -1.11
N SER A 141 8.90 -1.51 -0.08
CA SER A 141 8.26 -2.82 0.00
C SER A 141 6.84 -2.72 0.55
N PHE A 142 5.96 -3.54 -0.03
CA PHE A 142 4.55 -3.68 0.34
C PHE A 142 4.28 -5.15 0.66
N ILE A 143 4.09 -5.48 1.93
CA ILE A 143 3.95 -6.85 2.40
C ILE A 143 2.51 -7.10 2.81
N MET A 144 1.91 -8.13 2.25
CA MET A 144 0.60 -8.61 2.62
C MET A 144 0.74 -10.03 3.17
N LYS A 145 0.58 -10.18 4.48
CA LYS A 145 0.67 -11.47 5.17
C LYS A 145 -0.58 -12.29 4.93
N LYS A 146 -0.40 -13.60 4.77
CA LYS A 146 -1.50 -14.54 4.73
C LYS A 146 -2.23 -14.57 6.09
N ARG A 147 -3.53 -14.74 6.08
CA ARG A 147 -4.34 -14.92 7.29
C ARG A 147 -4.04 -16.27 7.93
N SER A 148 -3.98 -16.30 9.26
CA SER A 148 -3.72 -17.55 10.00
C SER A 148 -4.88 -18.54 9.97
N ASP A 149 -6.09 -18.09 9.60
CA ASP A 149 -7.30 -18.93 9.41
C ASP A 149 -7.51 -19.38 7.95
N ASP A 150 -6.62 -18.99 7.03
CA ASP A 150 -6.61 -19.50 5.66
C ASP A 150 -6.27 -20.99 5.65
N LYS A 151 -7.05 -21.78 4.88
CA LYS A 151 -6.89 -23.25 4.78
C LYS A 151 -5.52 -23.68 4.25
N THR A 152 -4.81 -22.77 3.56
CA THR A 152 -3.49 -22.99 2.99
C THR A 152 -2.37 -22.42 3.86
N PHE A 153 -2.69 -21.89 5.05
CA PHE A 153 -1.70 -21.35 5.99
C PHE A 153 -0.80 -22.46 6.53
N ARG A 154 0.50 -22.28 6.40
CA ARG A 154 1.53 -23.22 6.84
C ARG A 154 2.19 -22.69 8.11
N LYS A 155 1.74 -23.18 9.26
CA LYS A 155 2.32 -22.83 10.56
C LYS A 155 3.82 -23.19 10.59
N GLY A 156 4.65 -22.28 11.10
CA GLY A 156 6.11 -22.42 11.10
C GLY A 156 6.78 -22.02 9.78
N ILE A 157 6.00 -21.55 8.79
CA ILE A 157 6.50 -21.01 7.52
C ILE A 157 5.87 -19.64 7.25
N ASP A 158 4.53 -19.60 7.15
CA ASP A 158 3.83 -18.36 6.78
C ASP A 158 3.72 -17.35 7.95
N ASP A 159 4.06 -17.77 9.17
CA ASP A 159 4.19 -16.97 10.40
C ASP A 159 5.62 -16.50 10.70
N LEU A 160 6.60 -16.91 9.90
CA LEU A 160 7.99 -16.43 10.06
C LEU A 160 8.09 -14.92 9.76
N PRO A 161 9.06 -14.24 10.40
CA PRO A 161 9.34 -12.84 10.06
C PRO A 161 9.68 -12.68 8.57
N THR A 162 9.01 -11.76 7.89
CA THR A 162 9.32 -11.41 6.51
C THR A 162 10.32 -10.26 6.49
N VAL A 163 11.48 -10.47 5.87
CA VAL A 163 12.51 -9.46 5.65
C VAL A 163 12.54 -9.15 4.15
N PRO A 164 11.96 -8.03 3.69
CA PRO A 164 11.99 -7.67 2.28
C PRO A 164 13.41 -7.20 1.89
N ILE A 165 13.84 -7.59 0.70
CA ILE A 165 15.07 -7.10 0.07
C ILE A 165 14.67 -6.38 -1.20
N ILE A 166 15.05 -5.10 -1.30
CA ILE A 166 14.86 -4.28 -2.50
C ILE A 166 16.22 -4.05 -3.13
N LEU A 167 16.38 -4.42 -4.39
CA LEU A 167 17.54 -4.11 -5.19
C LEU A 167 17.23 -2.91 -6.08
N SER A 168 18.09 -1.92 -6.08
CA SER A 168 17.94 -0.73 -6.92
C SER A 168 19.30 -0.28 -7.45
N GLU A 169 19.29 0.42 -8.58
CA GLU A 169 20.47 1.06 -9.13
C GLU A 169 20.54 2.52 -8.71
N TRP A 170 21.75 3.01 -8.54
CA TRP A 170 22.01 4.41 -8.24
C TRP A 170 23.07 4.97 -9.18
N THR A 171 22.81 6.15 -9.74
CA THR A 171 23.76 6.86 -10.59
C THR A 171 23.85 8.33 -10.22
N ASN A 172 25.01 8.93 -10.48
CA ASN A 172 25.20 10.38 -10.34
C ASN A 172 24.65 11.18 -11.52
N LEU A 173 24.20 10.52 -12.60
CA LEU A 173 23.58 11.20 -13.73
C LEU A 173 22.15 11.63 -13.37
N ASN A 174 21.69 12.68 -14.04
CA ASN A 174 20.29 13.09 -13.93
C ASN A 174 19.40 12.05 -14.66
N PRO A 175 18.30 11.54 -14.07
CA PRO A 175 17.41 10.59 -14.71
C PRO A 175 16.88 11.03 -16.08
N ASP A 176 16.54 12.31 -16.25
CA ASP A 176 16.10 12.83 -17.55
C ASP A 176 17.17 12.74 -18.63
N ASN A 177 18.46 12.89 -18.24
CA ASN A 177 19.58 12.72 -19.18
C ASN A 177 19.70 11.25 -19.59
N ILE A 178 19.58 10.33 -18.63
CA ILE A 178 19.61 8.89 -18.92
C ILE A 178 18.45 8.53 -19.87
N ASN A 179 17.25 8.98 -19.55
CA ASN A 179 16.06 8.74 -20.37
C ASN A 179 16.26 9.24 -21.81
N ARG A 180 16.82 10.47 -21.98
CA ARG A 180 17.16 10.99 -23.31
C ARG A 180 18.22 10.16 -24.02
N MET A 181 19.25 9.71 -23.30
CA MET A 181 20.29 8.85 -23.88
C MET A 181 19.69 7.52 -24.37
N LEU A 182 18.82 6.89 -23.60
CA LEU A 182 18.15 5.64 -23.98
C LEU A 182 17.24 5.81 -25.21
N HIS A 183 16.53 6.94 -25.31
CA HIS A 183 15.69 7.23 -26.49
C HIS A 183 16.52 7.53 -27.77
N ASN A 184 17.76 8.00 -27.61
CA ASN A 184 18.64 8.34 -28.73
C ASN A 184 19.70 7.25 -29.00
N ALA A 185 19.69 6.15 -28.26
CA ALA A 185 20.55 5.00 -28.50
C ALA A 185 19.98 4.18 -29.68
N ASN A 186 20.56 4.35 -30.86
CA ASN A 186 20.30 3.54 -32.06
C ASN A 186 21.37 2.46 -32.20
#